data_ee1cd7a4a5daa608e7293b80a1e829f3
#
_entry.id   ee1cd7a4a5daa608e7293b80a1e829f3
#
_cell.length_a   1.000
_cell.length_b   1.000
_cell.length_c   1.000
_cell.angle_alpha   90.00
_cell.angle_beta   90.00
_cell.angle_gamma   90.00
#
_symmetry.space_group_name_H-M   'P 1'
#
loop_
_entity.id
_entity.type
_entity.pdbx_description
1 polymer ?
#
loop_
_entity_poly.entity_id
_entity_poly.type
_entity_poly.pdbx_seq_one_letter_code
_entity_poly.pdbx_strand_id
1 'polypeptide(L)'
;LLEDMTKSGGQAFKIHRKNDPQQASDRTFFIDASSQSLTTVPREITDLEELEEVHLENNQIEEIPQDIQHLKNLRILYLNKNRLGKLCPELGRLGSLEGLDLSHNPLLSSSLPVLGGLRRLRELRLYHTHLGEIPNVLCKLLHHLELLGLTGNHLRSLPKEIVNQTQLREIYLGHNQFAVFPPELCVLCNLEIIDLDENQLTAIPEEIGNLARLQKFYVADNGLAGLPEALGLCAGLAVLDLSRNRLRSLPRGLAQLAALTEVGLSGNHLERLPRLVCRWSSVHLLYLRDTGLRALRRSFRRLVHLRLLDLSQNHLERGPAELCALRHLQVLALDDNRIRQLPSDFSSLSKLKMLGLTGNQFPSFPEEILSLESLEKLYIGQDQGMKLTYIPEHISKLQSLKELYVENNHLEYLPTSLGSMPNLEILDCRHNWLKKLPNSICQAQALKELLLEDNLITCLPENLDNLVNLKVLTLMDNPMEDPPKEVCIEGSQAIWTYLKIKRNKKIMATKIQAWWRGTMVRKGLGIFEELQRLLKKGKNSPKDKKGEKDAKGKPVKKKKR
;
A
#
# COMPACT_ATOMS: atom_id res chain seq x y z
N LEU A 1 -34.99 23.91 -18.43
CA LEU A 1 -36.15 23.12 -17.95
C LEU A 1 -35.73 21.98 -17.00
N LEU A 2 -34.61 21.31 -17.21
CA LEU A 2 -34.11 20.26 -16.30
C LEU A 2 -33.48 20.82 -15.01
N GLU A 3 -32.93 22.03 -15.04
CA GLU A 3 -32.37 22.69 -13.84
C GLU A 3 -33.47 23.29 -12.92
N ASP A 4 -34.65 23.61 -13.45
CA ASP A 4 -35.71 24.21 -12.67
C ASP A 4 -36.64 23.21 -11.96
N MET A 5 -36.65 21.94 -12.39
CA MET A 5 -37.47 20.88 -11.76
C MET A 5 -36.88 20.30 -10.47
N THR A 6 -35.63 20.65 -10.14
CA THR A 6 -34.93 20.11 -8.94
C THR A 6 -35.11 20.94 -7.67
N LYS A 7 -35.97 22.02 -7.69
CA LYS A 7 -36.11 22.98 -6.59
C LYS A 7 -37.26 22.76 -5.61
N SER A 8 -38.01 21.67 -5.75
CA SER A 8 -39.08 21.39 -4.80
C SER A 8 -38.73 20.21 -3.87
N GLY A 9 -38.14 20.56 -2.71
CA GLY A 9 -37.97 19.59 -1.60
C GLY A 9 -36.54 19.18 -1.29
N GLY A 10 -35.75 20.07 -0.74
CA GLY A 10 -34.71 19.76 0.26
C GLY A 10 -33.41 19.07 -0.18
N GLN A 11 -33.31 18.43 -1.33
CA GLN A 11 -32.07 17.83 -1.83
C GLN A 11 -31.93 18.09 -3.34
N ALA A 12 -30.92 18.88 -3.71
CA ALA A 12 -30.61 19.15 -5.11
C ALA A 12 -29.73 18.00 -5.66
N PHE A 13 -30.29 17.15 -6.52
CA PHE A 13 -29.52 16.17 -7.29
C PHE A 13 -28.76 16.87 -8.42
N LYS A 14 -27.46 16.60 -8.52
CA LYS A 14 -26.65 17.10 -9.64
C LYS A 14 -26.80 16.15 -10.84
N ILE A 15 -27.41 16.63 -11.90
CA ILE A 15 -27.41 15.93 -13.20
C ILE A 15 -26.08 16.23 -13.88
N HIS A 16 -25.30 15.19 -14.12
CA HIS A 16 -24.02 15.31 -14.78
C HIS A 16 -24.12 14.82 -16.23
N ARG A 17 -23.42 15.52 -17.13
CA ARG A 17 -23.22 15.06 -18.52
C ARG A 17 -21.80 14.50 -18.63
N LYS A 18 -21.68 13.24 -18.96
CA LYS A 18 -20.40 12.62 -19.23
C LYS A 18 -19.91 13.08 -20.61
N ASN A 19 -18.93 13.99 -20.64
CA ASN A 19 -18.25 14.38 -21.86
C ASN A 19 -17.03 13.49 -22.04
N ASP A 20 -17.09 12.56 -22.97
CA ASP A 20 -15.88 11.90 -23.49
C ASP A 20 -15.29 12.80 -24.59
N PRO A 21 -14.03 13.30 -24.44
CA PRO A 21 -13.47 14.27 -25.38
C PRO A 21 -13.21 13.72 -26.80
N GLN A 22 -13.37 12.42 -27.03
CA GLN A 22 -13.05 11.79 -28.32
C GLN A 22 -14.25 11.39 -29.19
N GLN A 23 -15.51 11.46 -28.69
CA GLN A 23 -16.68 11.16 -29.51
C GLN A 23 -17.80 12.18 -29.26
N ALA A 24 -17.99 13.08 -30.17
CA ALA A 24 -19.00 14.13 -30.12
C ALA A 24 -20.48 13.62 -30.29
N SER A 25 -20.71 12.31 -30.38
CA SER A 25 -22.01 11.70 -30.60
C SER A 25 -22.68 11.03 -29.39
N ASP A 26 -21.93 10.73 -28.30
CA ASP A 26 -22.52 10.03 -27.15
C ASP A 26 -22.67 10.95 -25.93
N ARG A 27 -23.83 11.61 -25.84
CA ARG A 27 -24.24 12.34 -24.63
C ARG A 27 -25.04 11.39 -23.74
N THR A 28 -24.36 10.80 -22.75
CA THR A 28 -25.02 9.98 -21.72
C THR A 28 -25.69 10.87 -20.67
N PHE A 29 -26.98 10.71 -20.45
CA PHE A 29 -27.69 11.38 -19.37
C PHE A 29 -27.58 10.55 -18.09
N PHE A 30 -26.92 11.07 -17.05
CA PHE A 30 -26.78 10.34 -15.81
C PHE A 30 -27.09 11.18 -14.55
N ILE A 31 -27.54 10.47 -13.52
CA ILE A 31 -27.72 11.03 -12.17
C ILE A 31 -26.83 10.29 -11.20
N ASP A 32 -26.11 11.04 -10.39
CA ASP A 32 -25.40 10.53 -9.20
C ASP A 32 -26.14 10.99 -7.94
N ALA A 33 -26.82 10.05 -7.30
CA ALA A 33 -27.50 10.21 -6.01
C ALA A 33 -26.92 9.25 -4.97
N SER A 34 -25.67 8.85 -5.14
CA SER A 34 -24.95 7.98 -4.23
C SER A 34 -24.66 8.67 -2.88
N SER A 35 -24.58 7.86 -1.81
CA SER A 35 -24.17 8.32 -0.46
C SER A 35 -25.00 9.50 0.12
N GLN A 36 -26.30 9.54 -0.18
CA GLN A 36 -27.19 10.62 0.25
C GLN A 36 -28.18 10.21 1.36
N SER A 37 -27.97 9.04 1.96
CA SER A 37 -28.86 8.51 3.02
C SER A 37 -30.33 8.37 2.58
N LEU A 38 -30.57 8.14 1.30
CA LEU A 38 -31.90 7.94 0.76
C LEU A 38 -32.51 6.63 1.28
N THR A 39 -33.76 6.68 1.72
CA THR A 39 -34.53 5.49 2.14
C THR A 39 -35.41 4.95 1.03
N THR A 40 -35.68 5.75 0.03
CA THR A 40 -36.49 5.40 -1.15
C THR A 40 -35.86 6.01 -2.41
N VAL A 41 -36.17 5.47 -3.56
CA VAL A 41 -35.79 6.10 -4.84
C VAL A 41 -36.72 7.31 -5.06
N PRO A 42 -36.17 8.51 -5.22
CA PRO A 42 -36.97 9.72 -5.44
C PRO A 42 -37.77 9.63 -6.75
N ARG A 43 -39.03 10.10 -6.73
CA ARG A 43 -39.88 10.12 -7.94
C ARG A 43 -39.29 11.02 -9.03
N GLU A 44 -38.61 12.08 -8.63
CA GLU A 44 -37.91 12.99 -9.52
C GLU A 44 -36.91 12.28 -10.44
N ILE A 45 -36.34 11.15 -10.00
CA ILE A 45 -35.44 10.32 -10.80
C ILE A 45 -36.25 9.45 -11.77
N THR A 46 -37.31 8.80 -11.30
CA THR A 46 -38.12 7.89 -12.13
C THR A 46 -38.95 8.60 -13.18
N ASP A 47 -39.18 9.90 -13.03
CA ASP A 47 -39.88 10.74 -14.00
C ASP A 47 -38.98 11.21 -15.16
N LEU A 48 -37.66 10.98 -15.10
CA LEU A 48 -36.69 11.36 -16.14
C LEU A 48 -36.47 10.22 -17.13
N GLU A 49 -37.36 10.01 -18.05
CA GLU A 49 -37.34 8.90 -19.01
C GLU A 49 -36.09 8.85 -19.92
N GLU A 50 -35.34 9.96 -20.03
CA GLU A 50 -34.14 10.07 -20.87
C GLU A 50 -32.87 9.54 -20.17
N LEU A 51 -32.92 9.16 -18.89
CA LEU A 51 -31.76 8.69 -18.16
C LEU A 51 -31.23 7.38 -18.73
N GLU A 52 -29.92 7.34 -18.93
CA GLU A 52 -29.16 6.18 -19.35
C GLU A 52 -28.35 5.55 -18.21
N GLU A 53 -27.97 6.34 -17.21
CA GLU A 53 -27.17 5.87 -16.07
C GLU A 53 -27.69 6.47 -14.76
N VAL A 54 -27.90 5.63 -13.74
CA VAL A 54 -28.40 6.03 -12.42
C VAL A 54 -27.55 5.41 -11.33
N HIS A 55 -26.99 6.26 -10.49
CA HIS A 55 -26.18 5.90 -9.34
C HIS A 55 -26.95 6.14 -8.06
N LEU A 56 -27.32 5.08 -7.36
CA LEU A 56 -28.04 5.07 -6.09
C LEU A 56 -27.32 4.26 -5.01
N GLU A 57 -26.04 3.93 -5.24
CA GLU A 57 -25.25 3.13 -4.31
C GLU A 57 -25.00 3.84 -2.99
N ASN A 58 -24.76 3.04 -1.96
CA ASN A 58 -24.43 3.50 -0.60
C ASN A 58 -25.51 4.41 0.00
N ASN A 59 -26.76 3.96 -0.07
CA ASN A 59 -27.93 4.58 0.55
C ASN A 59 -28.61 3.58 1.52
N GLN A 60 -29.85 3.84 1.90
CA GLN A 60 -30.65 3.01 2.80
C GLN A 60 -31.96 2.56 2.13
N ILE A 61 -31.94 2.39 0.81
CA ILE A 61 -33.13 2.07 0.00
C ILE A 61 -33.57 0.63 0.32
N GLU A 62 -34.82 0.47 0.72
CA GLU A 62 -35.41 -0.83 1.09
C GLU A 62 -36.21 -1.44 -0.06
N GLU A 63 -36.77 -0.62 -0.94
CA GLU A 63 -37.62 -1.04 -2.06
C GLU A 63 -37.34 -0.23 -3.32
N ILE A 64 -37.43 -0.88 -4.48
CA ILE A 64 -37.42 -0.24 -5.80
C ILE A 64 -38.86 0.05 -6.17
N PRO A 65 -39.23 1.32 -6.51
CA PRO A 65 -40.59 1.69 -6.86
C PRO A 65 -40.99 1.09 -8.20
N GLN A 66 -42.29 0.85 -8.40
CA GLN A 66 -42.83 0.35 -9.67
C GLN A 66 -42.56 1.33 -10.83
N ASP A 67 -42.47 2.61 -10.55
CA ASP A 67 -42.21 3.68 -11.52
C ASP A 67 -40.83 3.54 -12.18
N ILE A 68 -39.93 2.70 -11.65
CA ILE A 68 -38.63 2.40 -12.28
C ILE A 68 -38.80 1.95 -13.74
N GLN A 69 -39.93 1.32 -14.11
CA GLN A 69 -40.23 0.88 -15.48
C GLN A 69 -40.31 2.02 -16.51
N HIS A 70 -40.44 3.27 -16.06
CA HIS A 70 -40.49 4.44 -16.96
C HIS A 70 -39.12 4.73 -17.58
N LEU A 71 -38.01 4.31 -16.91
CA LEU A 71 -36.65 4.52 -17.38
C LEU A 71 -36.25 3.59 -18.52
N LYS A 72 -36.95 3.67 -19.66
CA LYS A 72 -36.82 2.75 -20.81
C LYS A 72 -35.45 2.81 -21.48
N ASN A 73 -34.73 3.93 -21.33
CA ASN A 73 -33.41 4.15 -21.93
C ASN A 73 -32.28 3.77 -20.99
N LEU A 74 -32.60 3.35 -19.74
CA LEU A 74 -31.61 3.08 -18.73
C LEU A 74 -30.71 1.91 -19.13
N ARG A 75 -29.40 2.14 -19.16
CA ARG A 75 -28.35 1.18 -19.50
C ARG A 75 -27.60 0.70 -18.27
N ILE A 76 -27.36 1.59 -17.29
CA ILE A 76 -26.60 1.30 -16.06
C ILE A 76 -27.40 1.71 -14.84
N LEU A 77 -27.53 0.79 -13.89
CA LEU A 77 -28.18 1.02 -12.60
C LEU A 77 -27.32 0.46 -11.46
N TYR A 78 -26.83 1.33 -10.60
CA TYR A 78 -26.10 0.97 -9.40
C TYR A 78 -26.97 1.14 -8.16
N LEU A 79 -27.26 0.02 -7.49
CA LEU A 79 -28.06 -0.06 -6.27
C LEU A 79 -27.29 -0.78 -5.13
N ASN A 80 -26.00 -0.98 -5.31
CA ASN A 80 -25.18 -1.69 -4.34
C ASN A 80 -25.07 -0.91 -3.00
N LYS A 81 -24.87 -1.64 -1.92
CA LYS A 81 -24.83 -1.10 -0.55
C LYS A 81 -26.10 -0.33 -0.17
N ASN A 82 -27.23 -1.01 -0.31
CA ASN A 82 -28.54 -0.58 0.14
C ASN A 82 -29.17 -1.64 1.06
N ARG A 83 -30.47 -1.60 1.30
CA ARG A 83 -31.22 -2.51 2.15
C ARG A 83 -32.29 -3.29 1.39
N LEU A 84 -32.07 -3.51 0.10
CA LEU A 84 -33.04 -4.20 -0.76
C LEU A 84 -33.20 -5.67 -0.34
N GLY A 85 -34.41 -6.05 0.07
CA GLY A 85 -34.76 -7.44 0.34
C GLY A 85 -35.46 -8.12 -0.83
N LYS A 86 -36.25 -7.37 -1.60
CA LYS A 86 -37.02 -7.87 -2.75
C LYS A 86 -36.87 -6.95 -3.95
N LEU A 87 -37.00 -7.54 -5.14
CA LEU A 87 -36.99 -6.80 -6.40
C LEU A 87 -38.44 -6.72 -6.91
N CYS A 88 -38.85 -5.53 -7.36
CA CYS A 88 -40.16 -5.34 -7.95
C CYS A 88 -40.22 -5.98 -9.36
N PRO A 89 -41.38 -6.53 -9.79
CA PRO A 89 -41.54 -7.12 -11.13
C PRO A 89 -41.21 -6.13 -12.26
N GLU A 90 -41.47 -4.86 -12.04
CA GLU A 90 -41.28 -3.77 -13.00
C GLU A 90 -39.81 -3.56 -13.35
N LEU A 91 -38.87 -3.91 -12.47
CA LEU A 91 -37.43 -3.87 -12.75
C LEU A 91 -37.10 -4.73 -13.98
N GLY A 92 -37.74 -5.87 -14.14
CA GLY A 92 -37.55 -6.75 -15.30
C GLY A 92 -38.00 -6.16 -16.64
N ARG A 93 -38.68 -5.01 -16.64
CA ARG A 93 -39.14 -4.31 -17.86
C ARG A 93 -38.11 -3.33 -18.42
N LEU A 94 -36.98 -3.14 -17.75
CA LEU A 94 -35.88 -2.27 -18.22
C LEU A 94 -35.12 -2.94 -19.38
N GLY A 95 -35.73 -2.97 -20.55
CA GLY A 95 -35.24 -3.71 -21.74
C GLY A 95 -33.91 -3.22 -22.31
N SER A 96 -33.49 -2.00 -21.97
CA SER A 96 -32.21 -1.42 -22.41
C SER A 96 -31.07 -1.62 -21.39
N LEU A 97 -31.33 -2.19 -20.19
CA LEU A 97 -30.35 -2.30 -19.13
C LEU A 97 -29.23 -3.29 -19.51
N GLU A 98 -28.01 -2.80 -19.48
CA GLU A 98 -26.77 -3.53 -19.78
C GLU A 98 -25.95 -3.84 -18.53
N GLY A 99 -25.95 -2.94 -17.53
CA GLY A 99 -25.21 -3.08 -16.28
C GLY A 99 -26.11 -2.92 -15.07
N LEU A 100 -26.08 -3.88 -14.15
CA LEU A 100 -26.82 -3.85 -12.89
C LEU A 100 -25.92 -4.30 -11.73
N ASP A 101 -25.81 -3.47 -10.73
CA ASP A 101 -25.12 -3.81 -9.48
C ASP A 101 -26.09 -3.77 -8.29
N LEU A 102 -26.37 -4.94 -7.74
CA LEU A 102 -27.21 -5.16 -6.56
C LEU A 102 -26.41 -5.65 -5.35
N SER A 103 -25.09 -5.55 -5.39
CA SER A 103 -24.19 -6.08 -4.37
C SER A 103 -24.45 -5.45 -3.01
N HIS A 104 -24.14 -6.19 -1.94
CA HIS A 104 -24.33 -5.74 -0.55
C HIS A 104 -25.78 -5.31 -0.24
N ASN A 105 -26.72 -6.12 -0.68
CA ASN A 105 -28.13 -6.05 -0.32
C ASN A 105 -28.60 -7.41 0.24
N PRO A 106 -29.52 -7.45 1.21
CA PRO A 106 -30.03 -8.71 1.78
C PRO A 106 -31.11 -9.33 0.89
N LEU A 107 -30.76 -9.65 -0.37
CA LEU A 107 -31.72 -10.12 -1.38
C LEU A 107 -32.27 -11.51 -1.07
N LEU A 108 -33.57 -11.68 -1.26
CA LEU A 108 -34.21 -12.98 -1.27
C LEU A 108 -34.04 -13.65 -2.64
N SER A 109 -33.55 -14.88 -2.69
CA SER A 109 -33.35 -15.67 -3.92
C SER A 109 -34.65 -15.78 -4.75
N SER A 110 -35.81 -15.80 -4.09
CA SER A 110 -37.11 -15.86 -4.72
C SER A 110 -37.48 -14.63 -5.58
N SER A 111 -36.82 -13.50 -5.37
CA SER A 111 -37.04 -12.28 -6.16
C SER A 111 -36.17 -12.19 -7.41
N LEU A 112 -35.07 -12.95 -7.51
CA LEU A 112 -34.12 -12.89 -8.59
C LEU A 112 -34.69 -13.26 -9.98
N PRO A 113 -35.70 -14.17 -10.11
CA PRO A 113 -36.29 -14.48 -11.45
C PRO A 113 -36.76 -13.27 -12.24
N VAL A 114 -37.08 -12.17 -11.57
CA VAL A 114 -37.44 -10.88 -12.19
C VAL A 114 -36.37 -10.41 -13.17
N LEU A 115 -35.08 -10.63 -12.81
CA LEU A 115 -33.93 -10.22 -13.62
C LEU A 115 -33.90 -10.91 -14.99
N GLY A 116 -34.61 -12.04 -15.17
CA GLY A 116 -34.73 -12.73 -16.44
C GLY A 116 -35.39 -11.89 -17.55
N GLY A 117 -36.11 -10.82 -17.21
CA GLY A 117 -36.64 -9.85 -18.14
C GLY A 117 -35.61 -8.92 -18.77
N LEU A 118 -34.43 -8.77 -18.16
CA LEU A 118 -33.36 -7.88 -18.57
C LEU A 118 -32.51 -8.48 -19.70
N ARG A 119 -33.09 -8.65 -20.86
CA ARG A 119 -32.51 -9.45 -21.97
C ARG A 119 -31.25 -8.89 -22.59
N ARG A 120 -30.94 -7.61 -22.38
CA ARG A 120 -29.70 -6.97 -22.84
C ARG A 120 -28.62 -6.91 -21.80
N LEU A 121 -28.87 -7.48 -20.60
CA LEU A 121 -27.93 -7.41 -19.48
C LEU A 121 -26.61 -8.09 -19.86
N ARG A 122 -25.51 -7.34 -19.73
CA ARG A 122 -24.13 -7.76 -19.98
C ARG A 122 -23.34 -7.94 -18.67
N GLU A 123 -23.63 -7.10 -17.68
CA GLU A 123 -22.95 -7.11 -16.39
C GLU A 123 -23.96 -7.21 -15.25
N LEU A 124 -23.84 -8.27 -14.45
CA LEU A 124 -24.64 -8.49 -13.27
C LEU A 124 -23.73 -8.71 -12.06
N ARG A 125 -23.82 -7.82 -11.08
CA ARG A 125 -23.10 -7.93 -9.81
C ARG A 125 -24.05 -8.18 -8.65
N LEU A 126 -23.81 -9.30 -7.95
CA LEU A 126 -24.56 -9.77 -6.80
C LEU A 126 -23.60 -10.15 -5.65
N TYR A 127 -22.55 -9.33 -5.43
CA TYR A 127 -21.59 -9.56 -4.37
C TYR A 127 -22.25 -9.41 -2.99
N HIS A 128 -21.96 -10.34 -2.07
CA HIS A 128 -22.44 -10.28 -0.68
C HIS A 128 -23.95 -10.03 -0.55
N THR A 129 -24.75 -10.86 -1.23
CA THR A 129 -26.21 -10.79 -1.22
C THR A 129 -26.87 -11.99 -0.51
N HIS A 130 -26.09 -12.78 0.20
CA HIS A 130 -26.54 -13.96 0.97
C HIS A 130 -27.22 -15.06 0.13
N LEU A 131 -26.88 -15.17 -1.14
CA LEU A 131 -27.50 -16.16 -2.03
C LEU A 131 -26.97 -17.56 -1.75
N GLY A 132 -27.89 -18.52 -1.57
CA GLY A 132 -27.57 -19.94 -1.47
C GLY A 132 -27.58 -20.65 -2.84
N GLU A 133 -28.28 -20.11 -3.80
CA GLU A 133 -28.40 -20.65 -5.15
C GLU A 133 -28.72 -19.55 -6.17
N ILE A 134 -28.44 -19.83 -7.43
CA ILE A 134 -28.84 -18.99 -8.55
C ILE A 134 -30.00 -19.66 -9.28
N PRO A 135 -31.12 -18.94 -9.48
CA PRO A 135 -32.24 -19.51 -10.20
C PRO A 135 -31.90 -19.90 -11.64
N ASN A 136 -32.21 -21.13 -12.05
CA ASN A 136 -31.96 -21.63 -13.40
C ASN A 136 -32.53 -20.72 -14.48
N VAL A 137 -33.66 -20.07 -14.20
CA VAL A 137 -34.35 -19.17 -15.14
C VAL A 137 -33.46 -18.02 -15.60
N LEU A 138 -32.58 -17.52 -14.73
CA LEU A 138 -31.64 -16.45 -15.13
C LEU A 138 -30.68 -16.93 -16.22
N CYS A 139 -30.12 -18.12 -16.05
CA CYS A 139 -29.21 -18.70 -17.04
C CYS A 139 -29.89 -19.11 -18.33
N LYS A 140 -31.21 -19.36 -18.28
CA LYS A 140 -32.03 -19.65 -19.47
C LYS A 140 -32.41 -18.41 -20.26
N LEU A 141 -32.62 -17.27 -19.59
CA LEU A 141 -33.18 -16.07 -20.20
C LEU A 141 -32.14 -14.99 -20.53
N LEU A 142 -31.06 -14.92 -19.79
CA LEU A 142 -29.99 -13.98 -20.02
C LEU A 142 -28.94 -14.61 -20.97
N HIS A 143 -28.80 -14.07 -22.18
CA HIS A 143 -27.90 -14.63 -23.20
C HIS A 143 -26.70 -13.75 -23.54
N HIS A 144 -26.62 -12.55 -22.96
CA HIS A 144 -25.61 -11.55 -23.26
C HIS A 144 -24.68 -11.24 -22.12
N LEU A 145 -24.73 -12.03 -21.03
CA LEU A 145 -23.84 -11.80 -19.88
C LEU A 145 -22.37 -11.98 -20.28
N GLU A 146 -21.60 -10.95 -20.01
CA GLU A 146 -20.15 -10.92 -20.14
C GLU A 146 -19.46 -10.97 -18.77
N LEU A 147 -20.07 -10.39 -17.74
CA LEU A 147 -19.61 -10.41 -16.36
C LEU A 147 -20.71 -10.89 -15.43
N LEU A 148 -20.38 -11.87 -14.59
CA LEU A 148 -21.23 -12.35 -13.51
C LEU A 148 -20.46 -12.34 -12.19
N GLY A 149 -20.83 -11.43 -11.28
CA GLY A 149 -20.21 -11.25 -9.97
C GLY A 149 -21.04 -11.87 -8.86
N LEU A 150 -20.52 -12.88 -8.19
CA LEU A 150 -21.21 -13.67 -7.17
C LEU A 150 -20.35 -13.88 -5.91
N THR A 151 -19.28 -13.12 -5.74
CA THR A 151 -18.39 -13.23 -4.59
C THR A 151 -19.11 -12.96 -3.27
N GLY A 152 -18.75 -13.69 -2.22
CA GLY A 152 -19.25 -13.46 -0.87
C GLY A 152 -20.70 -13.94 -0.65
N ASN A 153 -21.09 -15.02 -1.28
CA ASN A 153 -22.39 -15.66 -1.14
C ASN A 153 -22.26 -17.05 -0.46
N HIS A 154 -23.29 -17.86 -0.50
CA HIS A 154 -23.32 -19.21 0.08
C HIS A 154 -23.51 -20.30 -0.99
N LEU A 155 -22.99 -20.04 -2.19
CA LEU A 155 -23.14 -20.94 -3.33
C LEU A 155 -22.30 -22.20 -3.14
N ARG A 156 -22.91 -23.36 -3.48
CA ARG A 156 -22.24 -24.67 -3.49
C ARG A 156 -22.10 -25.26 -4.88
N SER A 157 -22.91 -24.79 -5.80
CA SER A 157 -22.93 -25.22 -7.21
C SER A 157 -23.47 -24.12 -8.10
N LEU A 158 -23.27 -24.25 -9.41
CA LEU A 158 -23.90 -23.44 -10.42
C LEU A 158 -25.01 -24.24 -11.11
N PRO A 159 -26.08 -23.57 -11.60
CA PRO A 159 -27.08 -24.25 -12.40
C PRO A 159 -26.45 -24.76 -13.71
N LYS A 160 -26.88 -25.94 -14.19
CA LYS A 160 -26.37 -26.54 -15.43
C LYS A 160 -26.56 -25.62 -16.64
N GLU A 161 -27.60 -24.83 -16.61
CA GLU A 161 -27.94 -23.87 -17.67
C GLU A 161 -26.95 -22.71 -17.78
N ILE A 162 -25.98 -22.56 -16.86
CA ILE A 162 -24.91 -21.57 -16.98
C ILE A 162 -24.10 -21.76 -18.29
N VAL A 163 -24.07 -22.97 -18.83
CA VAL A 163 -23.40 -23.26 -20.12
C VAL A 163 -23.99 -22.47 -21.30
N ASN A 164 -25.21 -21.95 -21.15
CA ASN A 164 -25.85 -21.10 -22.16
C ASN A 164 -25.25 -19.69 -22.22
N GLN A 165 -24.44 -19.30 -21.21
CA GLN A 165 -23.76 -18.00 -21.13
C GLN A 165 -22.52 -17.98 -22.01
N THR A 166 -22.69 -18.18 -23.31
CA THR A 166 -21.57 -18.33 -24.25
C THR A 166 -20.73 -17.07 -24.44
N GLN A 167 -21.25 -15.90 -24.07
CA GLN A 167 -20.53 -14.62 -24.13
C GLN A 167 -19.80 -14.27 -22.82
N LEU A 168 -19.95 -15.10 -21.79
CA LEU A 168 -19.35 -14.82 -20.48
C LEU A 168 -17.82 -14.81 -20.55
N ARG A 169 -17.24 -13.69 -20.11
CA ARG A 169 -15.80 -13.41 -20.07
C ARG A 169 -15.25 -13.43 -18.65
N GLU A 170 -16.05 -12.97 -17.70
CA GLU A 170 -15.62 -12.82 -16.31
C GLU A 170 -16.64 -13.45 -15.36
N ILE A 171 -16.17 -14.34 -14.49
CA ILE A 171 -16.98 -14.89 -13.41
C ILE A 171 -16.24 -14.82 -12.09
N TYR A 172 -16.91 -14.25 -11.09
CA TYR A 172 -16.38 -14.05 -9.74
C TYR A 172 -17.19 -14.87 -8.74
N LEU A 173 -16.60 -15.93 -8.23
CA LEU A 173 -17.20 -16.91 -7.32
C LEU A 173 -16.42 -17.02 -5.99
N GLY A 174 -15.53 -16.08 -5.71
CA GLY A 174 -14.75 -16.06 -4.48
C GLY A 174 -15.62 -16.00 -3.22
N HIS A 175 -15.09 -16.42 -2.06
CA HIS A 175 -15.81 -16.41 -0.79
C HIS A 175 -17.19 -17.09 -0.87
N ASN A 176 -17.25 -18.29 -1.42
CA ASN A 176 -18.42 -19.15 -1.48
C ASN A 176 -18.15 -20.51 -0.80
N GLN A 177 -18.96 -21.50 -1.06
CA GLN A 177 -18.87 -22.83 -0.44
C GLN A 177 -18.67 -23.95 -1.48
N PHE A 178 -18.02 -23.67 -2.60
CA PHE A 178 -17.74 -24.66 -3.62
C PHE A 178 -16.73 -25.71 -3.10
N ALA A 179 -17.17 -26.93 -2.92
CA ALA A 179 -16.30 -28.08 -2.60
C ALA A 179 -15.77 -28.77 -3.86
N VAL A 180 -16.50 -28.65 -4.97
CA VAL A 180 -16.15 -29.21 -6.28
C VAL A 180 -16.08 -28.07 -7.29
N PHE A 181 -15.05 -28.08 -8.12
CA PHE A 181 -14.93 -27.13 -9.22
C PHE A 181 -16.13 -27.27 -10.17
N PRO A 182 -16.85 -26.17 -10.50
CA PRO A 182 -17.99 -26.23 -11.39
C PRO A 182 -17.56 -26.65 -12.81
N PRO A 183 -17.84 -27.89 -13.24
CA PRO A 183 -17.36 -28.37 -14.55
C PRO A 183 -18.00 -27.61 -15.72
N GLU A 184 -19.13 -26.97 -15.48
CA GLU A 184 -19.84 -26.13 -16.46
C GLU A 184 -18.97 -24.96 -16.94
N LEU A 185 -18.05 -24.45 -16.11
CA LEU A 185 -17.13 -23.38 -16.49
C LEU A 185 -16.19 -23.80 -17.63
N CYS A 186 -15.82 -25.08 -17.67
CA CYS A 186 -14.85 -25.58 -18.65
C CYS A 186 -15.38 -25.62 -20.11
N VAL A 187 -16.68 -25.43 -20.32
CA VAL A 187 -17.30 -25.32 -21.67
C VAL A 187 -17.50 -23.88 -22.09
N LEU A 188 -17.31 -22.92 -21.19
CA LEU A 188 -17.45 -21.48 -21.47
C LEU A 188 -16.16 -20.94 -22.08
N CYS A 189 -15.91 -21.22 -23.36
CA CYS A 189 -14.63 -20.99 -24.04
C CYS A 189 -14.21 -19.52 -24.15
N ASN A 190 -15.09 -18.58 -23.87
CA ASN A 190 -14.79 -17.14 -23.88
C ASN A 190 -14.33 -16.61 -22.52
N LEU A 191 -14.31 -17.43 -21.46
CA LEU A 191 -13.85 -16.99 -20.14
C LEU A 191 -12.40 -16.52 -20.19
N GLU A 192 -12.21 -15.33 -19.68
CA GLU A 192 -10.92 -14.64 -19.51
C GLU A 192 -10.52 -14.58 -18.03
N ILE A 193 -11.48 -14.44 -17.13
CA ILE A 193 -11.26 -14.33 -15.68
C ILE A 193 -12.16 -15.32 -14.93
N ILE A 194 -11.54 -16.16 -14.11
CA ILE A 194 -12.23 -17.02 -13.14
C ILE A 194 -11.64 -16.72 -11.76
N ASP A 195 -12.49 -16.28 -10.84
CA ASP A 195 -12.18 -16.11 -9.44
C ASP A 195 -12.94 -17.14 -8.59
N LEU A 196 -12.22 -18.04 -7.97
CA LEU A 196 -12.71 -19.06 -7.03
C LEU A 196 -11.93 -19.02 -5.70
N ASP A 197 -11.32 -17.88 -5.37
CA ASP A 197 -10.64 -17.69 -4.09
C ASP A 197 -11.56 -17.99 -2.90
N GLU A 198 -10.98 -18.47 -1.80
CA GLU A 198 -11.69 -18.69 -0.54
C GLU A 198 -12.94 -19.58 -0.72
N ASN A 199 -12.74 -20.74 -1.29
CA ASN A 199 -13.71 -21.84 -1.37
C ASN A 199 -13.14 -23.11 -0.70
N GLN A 200 -13.70 -24.25 -0.99
CA GLN A 200 -13.31 -25.55 -0.41
C GLN A 200 -12.85 -26.54 -1.48
N LEU A 201 -12.33 -26.05 -2.61
CA LEU A 201 -11.93 -26.87 -3.74
C LEU A 201 -10.76 -27.79 -3.36
N THR A 202 -10.85 -29.05 -3.72
CA THR A 202 -9.77 -30.03 -3.52
C THR A 202 -9.05 -30.41 -4.79
N ALA A 203 -9.64 -30.16 -5.97
CA ALA A 203 -9.08 -30.46 -7.27
C ALA A 203 -9.61 -29.49 -8.33
N ILE A 204 -8.85 -29.35 -9.41
CA ILE A 204 -9.26 -28.66 -10.65
C ILE A 204 -9.30 -29.74 -11.74
N PRO A 205 -10.36 -29.79 -12.57
CA PRO A 205 -10.49 -30.81 -13.63
C PRO A 205 -9.52 -30.55 -14.79
N GLU A 206 -9.16 -31.62 -15.51
CA GLU A 206 -8.30 -31.54 -16.71
C GLU A 206 -8.97 -30.69 -17.83
N GLU A 207 -10.28 -30.64 -17.87
CA GLU A 207 -11.07 -29.86 -18.83
C GLU A 207 -10.81 -28.35 -18.74
N ILE A 208 -10.15 -27.85 -17.66
CA ILE A 208 -9.71 -26.46 -17.56
C ILE A 208 -8.85 -26.05 -18.78
N GLY A 209 -8.12 -27.00 -19.35
CA GLY A 209 -7.30 -26.81 -20.55
C GLY A 209 -8.08 -26.38 -21.79
N ASN A 210 -9.42 -26.53 -21.80
CA ASN A 210 -10.28 -26.06 -22.89
C ASN A 210 -10.43 -24.54 -22.95
N LEU A 211 -10.08 -23.84 -21.86
CA LEU A 211 -10.25 -22.39 -21.73
C LEU A 211 -9.05 -21.64 -22.33
N ALA A 212 -8.97 -21.65 -23.67
CA ALA A 212 -7.85 -21.03 -24.40
C ALA A 212 -7.73 -19.51 -24.22
N ARG A 213 -8.79 -18.82 -23.81
CA ARG A 213 -8.81 -17.37 -23.58
C ARG A 213 -8.58 -16.99 -22.12
N LEU A 214 -8.42 -17.94 -21.22
CA LEU A 214 -8.20 -17.68 -19.79
C LEU A 214 -6.92 -16.86 -19.58
N GLN A 215 -7.07 -15.68 -18.97
CA GLN A 215 -6.00 -14.73 -18.69
C GLN A 215 -5.70 -14.63 -17.20
N LYS A 216 -6.74 -14.72 -16.35
CA LYS A 216 -6.59 -14.61 -14.89
C LYS A 216 -7.35 -15.74 -14.21
N PHE A 217 -6.64 -16.47 -13.36
CA PHE A 217 -7.20 -17.58 -12.63
C PHE A 217 -6.82 -17.48 -11.15
N TYR A 218 -7.81 -17.25 -10.31
CA TYR A 218 -7.66 -17.10 -8.87
C TYR A 218 -8.30 -18.29 -8.17
N VAL A 219 -7.50 -19.08 -7.47
CA VAL A 219 -7.93 -20.24 -6.66
C VAL A 219 -7.17 -20.30 -5.32
N ALA A 220 -6.82 -19.14 -4.78
CA ALA A 220 -6.19 -19.03 -3.48
C ALA A 220 -7.15 -19.45 -2.35
N ASP A 221 -6.61 -19.79 -1.19
CA ASP A 221 -7.41 -20.17 -0.02
C ASP A 221 -8.40 -21.31 -0.30
N ASN A 222 -7.90 -22.38 -0.88
CA ASN A 222 -8.63 -23.62 -1.13
C ASN A 222 -7.89 -24.83 -0.52
N GLY A 223 -8.32 -26.03 -0.81
CA GLY A 223 -7.71 -27.27 -0.33
C GLY A 223 -6.95 -28.04 -1.42
N LEU A 224 -6.47 -27.38 -2.47
CA LEU A 224 -5.84 -28.04 -3.61
C LEU A 224 -4.55 -28.73 -3.22
N ALA A 225 -4.48 -30.05 -3.42
CA ALA A 225 -3.26 -30.85 -3.21
C ALA A 225 -2.42 -31.03 -4.47
N GLY A 226 -3.00 -30.77 -5.64
CA GLY A 226 -2.34 -30.86 -6.95
C GLY A 226 -3.10 -30.07 -8.00
N LEU A 227 -2.53 -29.95 -9.18
CA LEU A 227 -3.09 -29.25 -10.34
C LEU A 227 -3.06 -30.18 -11.55
N PRO A 228 -3.99 -30.03 -12.52
CA PRO A 228 -3.99 -30.81 -13.75
C PRO A 228 -2.85 -30.37 -14.69
N GLU A 229 -2.30 -31.30 -15.43
CA GLU A 229 -1.30 -31.01 -16.49
C GLU A 229 -1.88 -30.08 -17.57
N ALA A 230 -3.17 -30.24 -17.87
CA ALA A 230 -3.87 -29.48 -18.90
C ALA A 230 -4.00 -27.98 -18.60
N LEU A 231 -3.81 -27.53 -17.34
CA LEU A 231 -3.76 -26.09 -17.03
C LEU A 231 -2.67 -25.38 -17.85
N GLY A 232 -1.59 -26.09 -18.19
CA GLY A 232 -0.54 -25.59 -19.08
C GLY A 232 -0.99 -25.27 -20.51
N LEU A 233 -2.15 -25.74 -20.93
CA LEU A 233 -2.74 -25.44 -22.25
C LEU A 233 -3.40 -24.05 -22.31
N CYS A 234 -3.64 -23.41 -21.17
CA CYS A 234 -4.16 -22.05 -21.09
C CYS A 234 -3.06 -21.04 -21.46
N ALA A 235 -2.63 -21.02 -22.70
CA ALA A 235 -1.44 -20.29 -23.17
C ALA A 235 -1.49 -18.77 -22.93
N GLY A 236 -2.68 -18.18 -22.82
CA GLY A 236 -2.91 -16.76 -22.53
C GLY A 236 -2.90 -16.40 -21.05
N LEU A 237 -2.69 -17.36 -20.14
CA LEU A 237 -2.74 -17.15 -18.71
C LEU A 237 -1.61 -16.20 -18.26
N ALA A 238 -1.99 -15.04 -17.76
CA ALA A 238 -1.10 -13.98 -17.31
C ALA A 238 -1.01 -13.88 -15.79
N VAL A 239 -2.12 -14.15 -15.09
CA VAL A 239 -2.20 -14.10 -13.63
C VAL A 239 -2.70 -15.45 -13.12
N LEU A 240 -1.92 -16.07 -12.22
CA LEU A 240 -2.28 -17.33 -11.58
C LEU A 240 -2.03 -17.22 -10.08
N ASP A 241 -3.10 -17.24 -9.29
CA ASP A 241 -3.00 -17.24 -7.82
C ASP A 241 -3.41 -18.59 -7.25
N LEU A 242 -2.43 -19.29 -6.71
CA LEU A 242 -2.54 -20.62 -6.08
C LEU A 242 -2.21 -20.54 -4.57
N SER A 243 -2.14 -19.34 -4.02
CA SER A 243 -1.69 -19.12 -2.65
C SER A 243 -2.60 -19.81 -1.62
N ARG A 244 -2.03 -20.19 -0.49
CA ARG A 244 -2.75 -20.82 0.64
C ARG A 244 -3.59 -22.04 0.22
N ASN A 245 -2.94 -22.95 -0.48
CA ASN A 245 -3.42 -24.29 -0.79
C ASN A 245 -2.53 -25.35 -0.10
N ARG A 246 -2.59 -26.59 -0.53
CA ARG A 246 -1.82 -27.73 0.00
C ARG A 246 -0.86 -28.31 -1.04
N LEU A 247 -0.41 -27.46 -1.99
CA LEU A 247 0.47 -27.90 -3.07
C LEU A 247 1.86 -28.25 -2.54
N ARG A 248 2.36 -29.43 -2.95
CA ARG A 248 3.74 -29.89 -2.69
C ARG A 248 4.59 -29.86 -3.94
N SER A 249 3.98 -29.89 -5.11
CA SER A 249 4.63 -29.86 -6.41
C SER A 249 3.74 -29.17 -7.43
N LEU A 250 4.31 -28.84 -8.57
CA LEU A 250 3.60 -28.29 -9.72
C LEU A 250 3.74 -29.25 -10.90
N PRO A 251 2.68 -29.47 -11.69
CA PRO A 251 2.71 -30.33 -12.87
C PRO A 251 3.63 -29.73 -13.95
N ARG A 252 4.26 -30.61 -14.75
CA ARG A 252 5.26 -30.19 -15.76
C ARG A 252 4.64 -29.31 -16.86
N GLY A 253 3.37 -29.51 -17.18
CA GLY A 253 2.64 -28.73 -18.16
C GLY A 253 2.66 -27.24 -17.91
N LEU A 254 2.72 -26.79 -16.64
CA LEU A 254 2.78 -25.36 -16.31
C LEU A 254 4.05 -24.67 -16.82
N ALA A 255 5.08 -25.41 -17.19
CA ALA A 255 6.28 -24.86 -17.82
C ALA A 255 5.99 -24.20 -19.19
N GLN A 256 4.85 -24.50 -19.81
CA GLN A 256 4.42 -23.95 -21.11
C GLN A 256 3.75 -22.58 -20.99
N LEU A 257 3.42 -22.13 -19.78
CA LEU A 257 2.73 -20.85 -19.53
C LEU A 257 3.69 -19.66 -19.72
N ALA A 258 3.99 -19.33 -20.97
CA ALA A 258 4.95 -18.28 -21.32
C ALA A 258 4.42 -16.84 -21.08
N ALA A 259 3.11 -16.66 -20.98
CA ALA A 259 2.46 -15.37 -20.80
C ALA A 259 2.33 -14.94 -19.33
N LEU A 260 2.72 -15.79 -18.36
CA LEU A 260 2.61 -15.49 -16.94
C LEU A 260 3.42 -14.24 -16.57
N THR A 261 2.74 -13.27 -15.97
CA THR A 261 3.32 -12.03 -15.44
C THR A 261 3.23 -11.95 -13.93
N GLU A 262 2.21 -12.56 -13.32
CA GLU A 262 1.99 -12.58 -11.88
C GLU A 262 1.62 -13.99 -11.41
N VAL A 263 2.34 -14.48 -10.40
CA VAL A 263 2.13 -15.81 -9.83
C VAL A 263 2.16 -15.76 -8.31
N GLY A 264 1.09 -16.24 -7.68
CA GLY A 264 0.96 -16.45 -6.24
C GLY A 264 1.10 -17.93 -5.90
N LEU A 265 2.11 -18.28 -5.11
CA LEU A 265 2.34 -19.63 -4.58
C LEU A 265 2.49 -19.64 -3.05
N SER A 266 2.30 -18.49 -2.41
CA SER A 266 2.47 -18.34 -0.95
C SER A 266 1.58 -19.30 -0.16
N GLY A 267 2.04 -19.73 1.02
CA GLY A 267 1.26 -20.60 1.89
C GLY A 267 1.06 -22.03 1.36
N ASN A 268 1.95 -22.52 0.51
CA ASN A 268 1.99 -23.91 0.04
C ASN A 268 3.18 -24.66 0.64
N HIS A 269 3.25 -25.96 0.50
CA HIS A 269 4.28 -26.82 1.09
C HIS A 269 5.31 -27.28 0.05
N LEU A 270 5.93 -26.33 -0.64
CA LEU A 270 6.84 -26.66 -1.76
C LEU A 270 8.20 -27.19 -1.29
N GLU A 271 8.67 -26.79 -0.10
CA GLU A 271 10.00 -27.10 0.49
C GLU A 271 11.19 -26.78 -0.42
N ARG A 272 11.04 -26.99 -1.71
CA ARG A 272 12.00 -26.65 -2.78
C ARG A 272 11.25 -26.07 -3.97
N LEU A 273 11.77 -24.98 -4.51
CA LEU A 273 11.17 -24.34 -5.67
C LEU A 273 11.24 -25.29 -6.90
N PRO A 274 10.09 -25.60 -7.54
CA PRO A 274 10.08 -26.42 -8.74
C PRO A 274 10.89 -25.79 -9.88
N ARG A 275 11.63 -26.63 -10.64
CA ARG A 275 12.48 -26.14 -11.75
C ARG A 275 11.70 -25.37 -12.81
N LEU A 276 10.44 -25.74 -13.03
CA LEU A 276 9.59 -25.12 -14.04
C LEU A 276 9.31 -23.65 -13.76
N VAL A 277 9.28 -23.21 -12.49
CA VAL A 277 9.11 -21.80 -12.11
C VAL A 277 10.16 -20.91 -12.78
N CYS A 278 11.39 -21.42 -12.88
CA CYS A 278 12.49 -20.69 -13.52
C CYS A 278 12.37 -20.59 -15.06
N ARG A 279 11.34 -21.19 -15.66
CA ARG A 279 11.01 -21.05 -17.09
C ARG A 279 10.03 -19.92 -17.38
N TRP A 280 9.35 -19.39 -16.37
CA TRP A 280 8.41 -18.29 -16.50
C TRP A 280 9.13 -16.94 -16.67
N SER A 281 9.82 -16.80 -17.80
CA SER A 281 10.70 -15.63 -18.04
C SER A 281 9.98 -14.28 -18.05
N SER A 282 8.67 -14.28 -18.30
CA SER A 282 7.85 -13.05 -18.34
C SER A 282 7.30 -12.63 -16.98
N VAL A 283 7.56 -13.37 -15.91
CA VAL A 283 7.04 -13.07 -14.58
C VAL A 283 7.67 -11.79 -14.03
N HIS A 284 6.82 -10.88 -13.59
CA HIS A 284 7.17 -9.61 -12.96
C HIS A 284 6.91 -9.62 -11.45
N LEU A 285 5.86 -10.32 -11.01
CA LEU A 285 5.43 -10.42 -9.62
C LEU A 285 5.37 -11.90 -9.22
N LEU A 286 6.16 -12.28 -8.23
CA LEU A 286 6.22 -13.65 -7.72
C LEU A 286 6.13 -13.67 -6.20
N TYR A 287 5.10 -14.34 -5.69
CA TYR A 287 4.82 -14.47 -4.26
C TYR A 287 5.12 -15.90 -3.81
N LEU A 288 6.12 -16.04 -2.94
CA LEU A 288 6.61 -17.31 -2.40
C LEU A 288 6.70 -17.30 -0.86
N ARG A 289 5.88 -16.46 -0.22
CA ARG A 289 5.83 -16.37 1.24
C ARG A 289 5.34 -17.68 1.83
N ASP A 290 5.94 -18.11 2.94
CA ASP A 290 5.51 -19.31 3.69
C ASP A 290 5.38 -20.56 2.80
N THR A 291 6.44 -20.91 2.09
CA THR A 291 6.50 -22.09 1.21
C THR A 291 7.50 -23.14 1.66
N GLY A 292 8.14 -22.94 2.82
CA GLY A 292 9.12 -23.86 3.39
C GLY A 292 10.48 -23.86 2.68
N LEU A 293 10.77 -22.84 1.87
CA LEU A 293 12.02 -22.76 1.09
C LEU A 293 13.24 -22.56 2.00
N ARG A 294 14.29 -23.35 1.74
CA ARG A 294 15.59 -23.24 2.42
C ARG A 294 16.67 -22.58 1.55
N ALA A 295 16.50 -22.63 0.24
CA ALA A 295 17.40 -22.01 -0.73
C ALA A 295 16.70 -21.81 -2.07
N LEU A 296 17.23 -20.92 -2.90
CA LEU A 296 16.84 -20.78 -4.30
C LEU A 296 17.73 -21.64 -5.19
N ARG A 297 17.19 -22.10 -6.32
CA ARG A 297 17.96 -22.80 -7.34
C ARG A 297 18.78 -21.82 -8.17
N ARG A 298 19.95 -22.21 -8.63
CA ARG A 298 20.80 -21.40 -9.51
C ARG A 298 20.07 -20.89 -10.76
N SER A 299 19.12 -21.68 -11.30
CA SER A 299 18.30 -21.29 -12.46
C SER A 299 17.34 -20.13 -12.18
N PHE A 300 17.12 -19.76 -10.91
CA PHE A 300 16.29 -18.60 -10.53
C PHE A 300 16.83 -17.28 -11.13
N ARG A 301 18.12 -17.23 -11.40
CA ARG A 301 18.77 -16.09 -12.10
C ARG A 301 18.17 -15.77 -13.47
N ARG A 302 17.39 -16.68 -14.07
CA ARG A 302 16.73 -16.49 -15.37
C ARG A 302 15.52 -15.56 -15.30
N LEU A 303 14.96 -15.34 -14.12
CA LEU A 303 13.77 -14.49 -13.91
C LEU A 303 14.14 -13.01 -13.89
N VAL A 304 14.85 -12.55 -14.92
CA VAL A 304 15.44 -11.20 -15.00
C VAL A 304 14.42 -10.06 -15.04
N HIS A 305 13.16 -10.35 -15.37
CA HIS A 305 12.08 -9.38 -15.45
C HIS A 305 11.34 -9.19 -14.12
N LEU A 306 11.68 -9.93 -13.07
CA LEU A 306 11.08 -9.76 -11.75
C LEU A 306 11.24 -8.32 -11.24
N ARG A 307 10.13 -7.76 -10.78
CA ARG A 307 10.01 -6.46 -10.13
C ARG A 307 9.66 -6.58 -8.65
N LEU A 308 8.84 -7.57 -8.31
CA LEU A 308 8.48 -7.90 -6.94
C LEU A 308 8.73 -9.37 -6.67
N LEU A 309 9.40 -9.64 -5.57
CA LEU A 309 9.62 -10.99 -5.06
C LEU A 309 9.37 -11.01 -3.55
N ASP A 310 8.41 -11.81 -3.13
CA ASP A 310 8.14 -12.07 -1.71
C ASP A 310 8.64 -13.48 -1.33
N LEU A 311 9.68 -13.53 -0.52
CA LEU A 311 10.27 -14.74 0.07
C LEU A 311 10.12 -14.76 1.60
N SER A 312 9.24 -13.95 2.15
CA SER A 312 9.03 -13.85 3.59
C SER A 312 8.57 -15.18 4.19
N GLN A 313 8.77 -15.35 5.49
CA GLN A 313 8.32 -16.53 6.26
C GLN A 313 8.80 -17.87 5.66
N ASN A 314 10.04 -17.92 5.22
CA ASN A 314 10.69 -19.12 4.76
C ASN A 314 11.81 -19.55 5.72
N HIS A 315 12.68 -20.46 5.31
CA HIS A 315 13.78 -20.99 6.12
C HIS A 315 15.14 -20.68 5.51
N LEU A 316 15.28 -19.53 4.85
CA LEU A 316 16.53 -19.09 4.25
C LEU A 316 17.55 -18.75 5.36
N GLU A 317 18.71 -19.38 5.35
CA GLU A 317 19.78 -19.13 6.33
C GLU A 317 20.81 -18.11 5.82
N ARG A 318 20.86 -17.91 4.50
CA ARG A 318 21.71 -16.93 3.82
C ARG A 318 20.91 -16.20 2.77
N GLY A 319 21.23 -14.95 2.53
CA GLY A 319 20.68 -14.19 1.41
C GLY A 319 21.05 -14.90 0.10
N PRO A 320 20.05 -15.28 -0.74
CA PRO A 320 20.34 -16.03 -1.96
C PRO A 320 21.16 -15.19 -2.95
N ALA A 321 22.33 -15.68 -3.37
CA ALA A 321 23.18 -15.01 -4.36
C ALA A 321 22.51 -14.91 -5.74
N GLU A 322 21.51 -15.75 -5.99
CA GLU A 322 20.69 -15.73 -7.20
C GLU A 322 19.94 -14.42 -7.40
N LEU A 323 19.59 -13.75 -6.30
CA LEU A 323 18.89 -12.47 -6.32
C LEU A 323 19.71 -11.37 -7.01
N CYS A 324 21.03 -11.43 -6.91
CA CYS A 324 21.92 -10.41 -7.47
C CYS A 324 21.86 -10.32 -9.01
N ALA A 325 21.30 -11.32 -9.69
CA ALA A 325 21.05 -11.30 -11.13
C ALA A 325 19.78 -10.55 -11.52
N LEU A 326 18.89 -10.28 -10.57
CA LEU A 326 17.55 -9.70 -10.80
C LEU A 326 17.59 -8.17 -10.81
N ARG A 327 18.27 -7.59 -11.77
CA ARG A 327 18.57 -6.15 -11.84
C ARG A 327 17.35 -5.23 -11.98
N HIS A 328 16.17 -5.78 -12.29
CA HIS A 328 14.92 -5.02 -12.39
C HIS A 328 14.08 -5.08 -11.11
N LEU A 329 14.56 -5.78 -10.08
CA LEU A 329 13.84 -5.93 -8.82
C LEU A 329 13.67 -4.58 -8.13
N GLN A 330 12.44 -4.28 -7.75
CA GLN A 330 12.04 -3.04 -7.08
C GLN A 330 11.58 -3.29 -5.65
N VAL A 331 10.94 -4.43 -5.40
CA VAL A 331 10.43 -4.82 -4.09
C VAL A 331 10.94 -6.22 -3.77
N LEU A 332 11.63 -6.34 -2.65
CA LEU A 332 12.13 -7.61 -2.13
C LEU A 332 11.74 -7.75 -0.67
N ALA A 333 10.95 -8.75 -0.35
CA ALA A 333 10.62 -9.12 1.01
C ALA A 333 11.33 -10.42 1.39
N LEU A 334 12.17 -10.35 2.42
CA LEU A 334 12.90 -11.45 3.03
C LEU A 334 12.60 -11.57 4.53
N ASP A 335 11.49 -10.98 4.98
CA ASP A 335 11.11 -10.93 6.38
C ASP A 335 10.89 -12.34 6.95
N ASP A 336 11.07 -12.49 8.25
CA ASP A 336 10.81 -13.74 8.98
C ASP A 336 11.52 -14.97 8.35
N ASN A 337 12.79 -14.81 8.04
CA ASN A 337 13.69 -15.89 7.64
C ASN A 337 14.76 -16.12 8.75
N ARG A 338 15.81 -16.85 8.42
CA ARG A 338 16.95 -17.12 9.32
C ARG A 338 18.25 -16.55 8.77
N ILE A 339 18.15 -15.48 7.97
CA ILE A 339 19.28 -14.91 7.23
C ILE A 339 20.26 -14.28 8.20
N ARG A 340 21.53 -14.68 8.07
CA ARG A 340 22.64 -14.16 8.86
C ARG A 340 23.54 -13.20 8.09
N GLN A 341 23.51 -13.30 6.76
CA GLN A 341 24.37 -12.54 5.87
C GLN A 341 23.72 -12.37 4.49
N LEU A 342 23.84 -11.18 3.90
CA LEU A 342 23.49 -10.90 2.52
C LEU A 342 24.67 -11.21 1.58
N PRO A 343 24.42 -11.45 0.28
CA PRO A 343 25.48 -11.64 -0.70
C PRO A 343 26.32 -10.37 -0.88
N SER A 344 27.62 -10.51 -1.11
CA SER A 344 28.53 -9.38 -1.38
C SER A 344 28.08 -8.52 -2.58
N ASP A 345 27.50 -9.14 -3.60
CA ASP A 345 27.06 -8.50 -4.83
C ASP A 345 25.63 -7.89 -4.74
N PHE A 346 25.12 -7.73 -3.52
CA PHE A 346 23.76 -7.18 -3.28
C PHE A 346 23.57 -5.79 -3.88
N SER A 347 24.66 -5.02 -4.02
CA SER A 347 24.70 -3.72 -4.72
C SER A 347 24.21 -3.76 -6.17
N SER A 348 24.23 -4.95 -6.81
CA SER A 348 23.73 -5.09 -8.19
C SER A 348 22.22 -4.87 -8.34
N LEU A 349 21.47 -4.87 -7.23
CA LEU A 349 20.04 -4.55 -7.18
C LEU A 349 19.81 -3.03 -7.25
N SER A 350 20.32 -2.39 -8.28
CA SER A 350 20.35 -0.92 -8.42
C SER A 350 18.99 -0.24 -8.56
N LYS A 351 17.91 -1.01 -8.79
CA LYS A 351 16.53 -0.49 -8.89
C LYS A 351 15.68 -0.81 -7.66
N LEU A 352 16.28 -1.42 -6.63
CA LEU A 352 15.54 -1.82 -5.43
C LEU A 352 15.06 -0.59 -4.66
N LYS A 353 13.75 -0.51 -4.44
CA LYS A 353 13.09 0.60 -3.74
C LYS A 353 12.62 0.21 -2.33
N MET A 354 12.22 -1.03 -2.15
CA MET A 354 11.70 -1.55 -0.90
C MET A 354 12.38 -2.85 -0.55
N LEU A 355 12.93 -2.93 0.68
CA LEU A 355 13.60 -4.09 1.22
C LEU A 355 13.05 -4.43 2.60
N GLY A 356 12.49 -5.64 2.75
CA GLY A 356 12.05 -6.21 4.02
C GLY A 356 13.07 -7.22 4.53
N LEU A 357 13.60 -7.00 5.73
CA LEU A 357 14.55 -7.87 6.43
C LEU A 357 14.16 -8.12 7.89
N THR A 358 12.95 -7.75 8.27
CA THR A 358 12.41 -7.93 9.62
C THR A 358 12.48 -9.40 10.04
N GLY A 359 12.76 -9.67 11.32
CA GLY A 359 12.69 -11.03 11.87
C GLY A 359 13.77 -11.99 11.37
N ASN A 360 14.97 -11.52 11.05
CA ASN A 360 16.10 -12.32 10.62
C ASN A 360 17.15 -12.52 11.72
N GLN A 361 18.29 -13.13 11.42
CA GLN A 361 19.34 -13.51 12.35
C GLN A 361 20.67 -12.78 12.08
N PHE A 362 20.59 -11.51 11.66
CA PHE A 362 21.79 -10.71 11.44
C PHE A 362 22.52 -10.44 12.76
N PRO A 363 23.81 -10.81 12.88
CA PRO A 363 24.59 -10.54 14.10
C PRO A 363 24.92 -9.06 14.26
N SER A 364 24.92 -8.31 13.17
CA SER A 364 25.09 -6.86 13.10
C SER A 364 24.35 -6.28 11.91
N PHE A 365 24.28 -4.97 11.80
CA PHE A 365 23.64 -4.33 10.65
C PHE A 365 24.30 -4.80 9.33
N PRO A 366 23.52 -5.30 8.35
CA PRO A 366 24.05 -5.80 7.08
C PRO A 366 24.52 -4.61 6.21
N GLU A 367 25.82 -4.38 6.15
CA GLU A 367 26.40 -3.22 5.46
C GLU A 367 26.25 -3.27 3.94
N GLU A 368 25.97 -4.43 3.36
CA GLU A 368 25.68 -4.60 1.94
C GLU A 368 24.50 -3.75 1.46
N ILE A 369 23.58 -3.43 2.36
CA ILE A 369 22.41 -2.56 2.08
C ILE A 369 22.85 -1.13 1.74
N LEU A 370 23.95 -0.66 2.32
CA LEU A 370 24.39 0.73 2.20
C LEU A 370 24.79 1.15 0.79
N SER A 371 24.88 0.19 -0.12
CA SER A 371 25.17 0.40 -1.55
C SER A 371 23.91 0.51 -2.42
N LEU A 372 22.71 0.38 -1.84
CA LEU A 372 21.43 0.42 -2.54
C LEU A 372 20.94 1.86 -2.69
N GLU A 373 21.50 2.61 -3.62
CA GLU A 373 21.23 4.06 -3.77
C GLU A 373 19.76 4.39 -4.09
N SER A 374 19.01 3.46 -4.69
CA SER A 374 17.61 3.64 -5.05
C SER A 374 16.64 3.29 -3.92
N LEU A 375 17.13 2.81 -2.77
CA LEU A 375 16.28 2.31 -1.70
C LEU A 375 15.47 3.45 -1.07
N GLU A 376 14.15 3.28 -1.08
CA GLU A 376 13.19 4.25 -0.53
C GLU A 376 12.65 3.80 0.83
N LYS A 377 12.49 2.48 1.02
CA LYS A 377 11.93 1.90 2.25
C LYS A 377 12.75 0.72 2.74
N LEU A 378 13.14 0.76 4.01
CA LEU A 378 13.88 -0.30 4.68
C LEU A 378 13.16 -0.74 5.95
N TYR A 379 12.81 -2.03 6.01
CA TYR A 379 12.25 -2.69 7.18
C TYR A 379 13.30 -3.64 7.76
N ILE A 380 13.79 -3.35 8.95
CA ILE A 380 14.79 -4.15 9.65
C ILE A 380 14.50 -4.25 11.16
N GLY A 381 13.22 -4.14 11.52
CA GLY A 381 12.73 -4.43 12.86
C GLY A 381 12.92 -5.91 13.21
N GLN A 382 13.05 -6.23 14.50
CA GLN A 382 13.44 -7.59 14.91
C GLN A 382 12.52 -8.14 16.00
N ASP A 383 11.22 -8.29 15.72
CA ASP A 383 10.26 -8.84 16.69
C ASP A 383 10.69 -10.21 17.20
N GLN A 384 11.02 -11.13 16.31
CA GLN A 384 11.41 -12.50 16.63
C GLN A 384 12.84 -12.86 16.19
N GLY A 385 13.57 -11.91 15.62
CA GLY A 385 14.92 -12.09 15.12
C GLY A 385 16.01 -11.77 16.14
N MET A 386 17.26 -11.78 15.69
CA MET A 386 18.40 -11.30 16.47
C MET A 386 18.37 -9.78 16.52
N LYS A 387 18.42 -9.22 17.73
CA LYS A 387 18.32 -7.79 17.96
C LYS A 387 19.58 -7.05 17.52
N LEU A 388 19.42 -6.00 16.72
CA LEU A 388 20.50 -5.10 16.33
C LEU A 388 20.81 -4.14 17.49
N THR A 389 22.09 -3.89 17.71
CA THR A 389 22.56 -2.98 18.79
C THR A 389 22.95 -1.60 18.29
N TYR A 390 23.18 -1.45 16.99
CA TYR A 390 23.55 -0.16 16.39
C TYR A 390 23.14 -0.08 14.91
N ILE A 391 23.01 1.14 14.42
CA ILE A 391 22.90 1.49 13.00
C ILE A 391 24.18 2.26 12.63
N PRO A 392 24.88 1.90 11.53
CA PRO A 392 26.12 2.58 11.15
C PRO A 392 25.89 4.01 10.69
N GLU A 393 26.85 4.92 10.91
CA GLU A 393 26.82 6.30 10.42
C GLU A 393 26.71 6.37 8.89
N HIS A 394 27.21 5.35 8.18
CA HIS A 394 27.11 5.23 6.73
C HIS A 394 25.68 5.03 6.21
N ILE A 395 24.66 4.93 7.07
CA ILE A 395 23.24 4.88 6.65
C ILE A 395 22.87 6.10 5.78
N SER A 396 23.56 7.22 5.95
CA SER A 396 23.41 8.42 5.14
C SER A 396 23.78 8.25 3.67
N LYS A 397 24.43 7.15 3.27
CA LYS A 397 24.65 6.81 1.85
C LYS A 397 23.33 6.53 1.14
N LEU A 398 22.30 6.11 1.86
CA LEU A 398 20.97 5.83 1.33
C LEU A 398 20.20 7.16 1.10
N GLN A 399 20.64 7.93 0.11
CA GLN A 399 20.11 9.27 -0.15
C GLN A 399 18.63 9.28 -0.59
N SER A 400 18.14 8.18 -1.17
CA SER A 400 16.74 8.05 -1.60
C SER A 400 15.81 7.56 -0.48
N LEU A 401 16.35 7.19 0.70
CA LEU A 401 15.56 6.58 1.77
C LEU A 401 14.54 7.55 2.34
N LYS A 402 13.28 7.13 2.32
CA LYS A 402 12.12 7.87 2.82
C LYS A 402 11.60 7.29 4.14
N GLU A 403 11.64 5.98 4.27
CA GLU A 403 11.07 5.28 5.42
C GLU A 403 12.08 4.28 5.98
N LEU A 404 12.37 4.40 7.28
CA LEU A 404 13.25 3.52 8.01
C LEU A 404 12.54 2.95 9.24
N TYR A 405 12.34 1.64 9.25
CA TYR A 405 11.70 0.89 10.33
C TYR A 405 12.73 0.00 11.02
N VAL A 406 13.08 0.36 12.25
CA VAL A 406 14.08 -0.32 13.09
C VAL A 406 13.53 -0.68 14.48
N GLU A 407 12.21 -0.83 14.55
CA GLU A 407 11.50 -1.19 15.78
C GLU A 407 11.94 -2.54 16.34
N ASN A 408 11.70 -2.78 17.63
CA ASN A 408 11.98 -4.05 18.30
C ASN A 408 13.44 -4.51 18.24
N ASN A 409 14.39 -3.57 18.30
CA ASN A 409 15.83 -3.82 18.40
C ASN A 409 16.38 -3.46 19.80
N HIS A 410 17.69 -3.49 19.98
CA HIS A 410 18.38 -3.05 21.19
C HIS A 410 19.24 -1.81 20.94
N LEU A 411 18.74 -0.88 20.14
CA LEU A 411 19.46 0.35 19.80
C LEU A 411 19.54 1.25 21.03
N GLU A 412 20.73 1.60 21.46
CA GLU A 412 20.94 2.59 22.54
C GLU A 412 21.07 4.02 22.01
N TYR A 413 21.54 4.18 20.78
CA TYR A 413 21.78 5.45 20.12
C TYR A 413 21.41 5.37 18.65
N LEU A 414 21.00 6.51 18.07
CA LEU A 414 20.82 6.69 16.64
C LEU A 414 22.06 7.38 16.05
N PRO A 415 22.43 7.07 14.79
CA PRO A 415 23.56 7.72 14.13
C PRO A 415 23.29 9.20 13.90
N THR A 416 24.32 10.02 14.03
CA THR A 416 24.21 11.48 13.84
C THR A 416 23.90 11.83 12.39
N SER A 417 24.30 10.99 11.47
CA SER A 417 24.09 11.14 10.02
C SER A 417 22.63 11.10 9.58
N LEU A 418 21.70 10.60 10.41
CA LEU A 418 20.25 10.64 10.08
C LEU A 418 19.75 12.07 9.82
N GLY A 419 20.32 13.06 10.51
CA GLY A 419 19.97 14.47 10.30
C GLY A 419 20.33 15.01 8.91
N SER A 420 21.27 14.38 8.22
CA SER A 420 21.71 14.77 6.87
C SER A 420 20.99 14.05 5.74
N MET A 421 20.04 13.16 6.04
CA MET A 421 19.29 12.41 5.04
C MET A 421 18.16 13.28 4.46
N PRO A 422 18.22 13.65 3.16
CA PRO A 422 17.37 14.70 2.61
C PRO A 422 15.91 14.27 2.43
N ASN A 423 15.64 12.97 2.31
CA ASN A 423 14.34 12.42 1.95
C ASN A 423 13.67 11.60 3.05
N LEU A 424 14.31 11.48 4.24
CA LEU A 424 13.77 10.66 5.33
C LEU A 424 12.49 11.28 5.89
N GLU A 425 11.36 10.62 5.66
CA GLU A 425 10.02 11.06 6.04
C GLU A 425 9.48 10.36 7.29
N ILE A 426 9.76 9.05 7.41
CA ILE A 426 9.30 8.22 8.51
C ILE A 426 10.50 7.53 9.15
N LEU A 427 10.60 7.67 10.48
CA LEU A 427 11.57 6.96 11.31
C LEU A 427 10.85 6.27 12.46
N ASP A 428 10.76 4.94 12.38
CA ASP A 428 10.18 4.11 13.43
C ASP A 428 11.27 3.44 14.25
N CYS A 429 11.41 3.90 15.50
CA CYS A 429 12.37 3.38 16.47
C CYS A 429 11.68 2.83 17.72
N ARG A 430 10.41 2.47 17.64
CA ARG A 430 9.65 1.94 18.78
C ARG A 430 10.29 0.67 19.35
N HIS A 431 10.10 0.44 20.65
CA HIS A 431 10.58 -0.77 21.33
C HIS A 431 12.11 -0.96 21.17
N ASN A 432 12.89 0.04 21.55
CA ASN A 432 14.35 0.03 21.58
C ASN A 432 14.86 0.47 22.97
N TRP A 433 16.15 0.69 23.11
CA TRP A 433 16.81 1.17 24.35
C TRP A 433 17.40 2.56 24.18
N LEU A 434 16.80 3.40 23.34
CA LEU A 434 17.30 4.74 23.07
C LEU A 434 17.27 5.61 24.30
N LYS A 435 18.43 6.11 24.71
CA LYS A 435 18.61 6.99 25.88
C LYS A 435 18.40 8.47 25.53
N LYS A 436 18.71 8.84 24.29
CA LYS A 436 18.56 10.20 23.75
C LYS A 436 18.55 10.20 22.23
N LEU A 437 18.01 11.26 21.64
CA LEU A 437 18.10 11.54 20.21
C LEU A 437 19.37 12.36 19.91
N PRO A 438 20.04 12.14 18.77
CA PRO A 438 21.14 13.00 18.35
C PRO A 438 20.59 14.40 18.01
N ASN A 439 21.34 15.45 18.37
CA ASN A 439 20.92 16.83 18.08
C ASN A 439 20.79 17.11 16.57
N SER A 440 21.53 16.37 15.75
CA SER A 440 21.47 16.45 14.28
C SER A 440 20.10 16.06 13.71
N ILE A 441 19.28 15.27 14.44
CA ILE A 441 17.94 14.89 13.97
C ILE A 441 17.07 16.13 13.67
N CYS A 442 17.32 17.24 14.36
CA CYS A 442 16.64 18.52 14.13
C CYS A 442 16.90 19.11 12.74
N GLN A 443 17.82 18.55 11.97
CA GLN A 443 18.16 18.96 10.60
C GLN A 443 17.43 18.12 9.54
N ALA A 444 16.78 17.01 9.92
CA ALA A 444 16.04 16.13 9.03
C ALA A 444 14.72 16.77 8.58
N GLN A 445 14.78 17.76 7.70
CA GLN A 445 13.66 18.62 7.32
C GLN A 445 12.51 17.90 6.60
N ALA A 446 12.76 16.73 5.99
CA ALA A 446 11.74 15.92 5.33
C ALA A 446 10.89 15.11 6.32
N LEU A 447 11.32 14.99 7.59
CA LEU A 447 10.71 14.09 8.57
C LEU A 447 9.28 14.52 8.90
N LYS A 448 8.34 13.57 8.72
CA LYS A 448 6.90 13.71 8.96
C LYS A 448 6.42 12.93 10.18
N GLU A 449 7.05 11.76 10.40
CA GLU A 449 6.69 10.85 11.49
C GLU A 449 7.96 10.37 12.20
N LEU A 450 7.98 10.52 13.52
CA LEU A 450 9.03 10.06 14.42
C LEU A 450 8.39 9.26 15.55
N LEU A 451 8.52 7.93 15.48
CA LEU A 451 7.88 7.01 16.40
C LEU A 451 8.93 6.48 17.40
N LEU A 452 8.75 6.81 18.67
CA LEU A 452 9.73 6.58 19.75
C LEU A 452 9.15 5.89 20.98
N GLU A 453 7.95 5.32 20.88
CA GLU A 453 7.29 4.62 21.99
C GLU A 453 8.19 3.50 22.55
N ASP A 454 8.05 3.25 23.86
CA ASP A 454 8.79 2.21 24.59
C ASP A 454 10.31 2.26 24.33
N ASN A 455 10.92 3.33 24.82
CA ASN A 455 12.36 3.57 24.85
C ASN A 455 12.79 4.11 26.23
N LEU A 456 14.04 4.51 26.35
CA LEU A 456 14.64 5.05 27.60
C LEU A 456 14.93 6.55 27.49
N ILE A 457 14.17 7.29 26.69
CA ILE A 457 14.40 8.71 26.43
C ILE A 457 13.94 9.52 27.63
N THR A 458 14.81 10.38 28.13
CA THR A 458 14.51 11.30 29.25
C THR A 458 14.34 12.74 28.80
N CYS A 459 14.98 13.14 27.69
CA CYS A 459 14.92 14.50 27.18
C CYS A 459 14.94 14.56 25.66
N LEU A 460 14.29 15.58 25.10
CA LEU A 460 14.30 15.88 23.67
C LEU A 460 15.32 16.96 23.33
N PRO A 461 15.88 16.96 22.10
CA PRO A 461 16.72 18.04 21.61
C PRO A 461 15.99 19.39 21.64
N GLU A 462 16.66 20.46 22.11
CA GLU A 462 16.05 21.79 22.27
C GLU A 462 15.46 22.39 20.99
N ASN A 463 15.97 21.99 19.82
CA ASN A 463 15.59 22.52 18.52
C ASN A 463 14.71 21.55 17.71
N LEU A 464 14.10 20.57 18.35
CA LEU A 464 13.28 19.56 17.64
C LEU A 464 12.07 20.20 16.94
N ASP A 465 11.59 21.34 17.45
CA ASP A 465 10.53 22.15 16.83
C ASP A 465 10.93 22.82 15.50
N ASN A 466 12.20 22.73 15.09
CA ASN A 466 12.65 23.15 13.75
C ASN A 466 12.18 22.19 12.66
N LEU A 467 11.72 20.99 13.02
CA LEU A 467 11.15 20.02 12.09
C LEU A 467 9.73 20.43 11.70
N VAL A 468 9.62 21.41 10.82
CA VAL A 468 8.35 22.04 10.42
C VAL A 468 7.36 21.10 9.74
N ASN A 469 7.85 20.00 9.16
CA ASN A 469 7.04 18.98 8.50
C ASN A 469 6.61 17.84 9.42
N LEU A 470 7.14 17.79 10.67
CA LEU A 470 6.83 16.72 11.60
C LEU A 470 5.38 16.82 12.10
N LYS A 471 4.56 15.84 11.73
CA LYS A 471 3.14 15.76 12.06
C LYS A 471 2.87 14.82 13.23
N VAL A 472 3.63 13.72 13.30
CA VAL A 472 3.45 12.66 14.29
C VAL A 472 4.75 12.51 15.09
N LEU A 473 4.66 12.67 16.40
CA LEU A 473 5.71 12.37 17.36
C LEU A 473 5.10 11.56 18.50
N THR A 474 5.55 10.33 18.68
CA THR A 474 5.07 9.45 19.74
C THR A 474 6.16 9.21 20.78
N LEU A 475 5.83 9.36 22.05
CA LEU A 475 6.77 9.28 23.18
C LEU A 475 6.24 8.44 24.35
N MET A 476 5.13 7.71 24.14
CA MET A 476 4.54 6.87 25.20
C MET A 476 5.58 5.86 25.72
N ASP A 477 5.44 5.50 26.98
CA ASP A 477 6.30 4.51 27.65
C ASP A 477 7.80 4.86 27.63
N ASN A 478 8.12 6.16 27.65
CA ASN A 478 9.46 6.69 27.90
C ASN A 478 9.55 7.33 29.30
N PRO A 479 10.71 7.29 29.98
CA PRO A 479 10.92 7.97 31.26
C PRO A 479 11.17 9.47 31.08
N MET A 480 10.25 10.15 30.39
CA MET A 480 10.39 11.56 30.02
C MET A 480 10.46 12.48 31.26
N GLU A 481 11.49 13.32 31.29
CA GLU A 481 11.67 14.39 32.28
C GLU A 481 11.53 15.77 31.62
N ASP A 482 11.98 15.91 30.38
CA ASP A 482 12.05 17.17 29.65
C ASP A 482 11.76 17.00 28.15
N PRO A 483 10.56 17.30 27.66
CA PRO A 483 9.36 17.79 28.36
C PRO A 483 8.80 16.82 29.41
N PRO A 484 8.07 17.33 30.42
CA PRO A 484 7.39 16.49 31.41
C PRO A 484 6.35 15.55 30.71
N LYS A 485 6.07 14.40 31.35
CA LYS A 485 5.13 13.41 30.81
C LYS A 485 3.76 13.99 30.48
N GLU A 486 3.27 14.91 31.30
CA GLU A 486 1.98 15.58 31.12
C GLU A 486 1.93 16.31 29.78
N VAL A 487 2.99 17.02 29.41
CA VAL A 487 3.10 17.73 28.13
C VAL A 487 3.20 16.74 26.96
N CYS A 488 3.91 15.61 27.15
CA CYS A 488 4.05 14.60 26.12
C CYS A 488 2.71 13.90 25.79
N ILE A 489 1.84 13.72 26.78
CA ILE A 489 0.50 13.12 26.63
C ILE A 489 -0.43 14.02 25.82
N GLU A 490 -0.30 15.36 25.93
CA GLU A 490 -1.10 16.33 25.18
C GLU A 490 -0.78 16.35 23.67
N GLY A 491 0.29 15.70 23.26
CA GLY A 491 0.65 15.51 21.85
C GLY A 491 1.70 16.49 21.32
N SER A 492 2.04 16.36 20.05
CA SER A 492 3.17 17.05 19.42
C SER A 492 3.07 18.59 19.50
N GLN A 493 1.88 19.17 19.40
CA GLN A 493 1.71 20.62 19.47
C GLN A 493 2.05 21.21 20.84
N ALA A 494 1.70 20.50 21.91
CA ALA A 494 2.06 20.88 23.27
C ALA A 494 3.59 20.82 23.49
N ILE A 495 4.21 19.78 22.95
CA ILE A 495 5.68 19.60 22.98
C ILE A 495 6.39 20.75 22.26
N TRP A 496 5.93 21.14 21.07
CA TRP A 496 6.51 22.27 20.32
C TRP A 496 6.39 23.59 21.09
N THR A 497 5.24 23.83 21.66
CA THR A 497 4.99 25.02 22.47
C THR A 497 5.91 25.05 23.69
N TYR A 498 6.05 23.92 24.38
CA TYR A 498 6.95 23.79 25.53
C TYR A 498 8.42 24.08 25.16
N LEU A 499 8.95 23.42 24.12
CA LEU A 499 10.33 23.60 23.66
C LEU A 499 10.62 25.05 23.26
N LYS A 500 9.68 25.69 22.57
CA LYS A 500 9.78 27.10 22.17
C LYS A 500 9.82 28.04 23.37
N ILE A 501 8.95 27.84 24.35
CA ILE A 501 8.93 28.65 25.59
C ILE A 501 10.24 28.46 26.36
N LYS A 502 10.71 27.24 26.49
CA LYS A 502 11.97 26.93 27.21
C LYS A 502 13.16 27.61 26.53
N ARG A 503 13.28 27.53 25.23
CA ARG A 503 14.35 28.18 24.46
C ARG A 503 14.30 29.70 24.60
N ASN A 504 13.12 30.31 24.54
CA ASN A 504 12.96 31.75 24.73
C ASN A 504 13.39 32.17 26.15
N LYS A 505 12.99 31.41 27.19
CA LYS A 505 13.45 31.67 28.58
C LYS A 505 14.97 31.60 28.66
N LYS A 506 15.64 30.62 28.06
CA LYS A 506 17.09 30.49 28.06
C LYS A 506 17.77 31.67 27.34
N ILE A 507 17.26 32.10 26.19
CA ILE A 507 17.77 33.26 25.45
C ILE A 507 17.64 34.53 26.29
N MET A 508 16.48 34.73 26.93
CA MET A 508 16.25 35.90 27.79
C MET A 508 17.18 35.88 29.02
N ALA A 509 17.34 34.73 29.68
CA ALA A 509 18.26 34.57 30.80
C ALA A 509 19.71 34.90 30.40
N THR A 510 20.15 34.41 29.22
CA THR A 510 21.49 34.72 28.69
C THR A 510 21.67 36.21 28.41
N LYS A 511 20.65 36.87 27.83
CA LYS A 511 20.67 38.32 27.59
C LYS A 511 20.74 39.10 28.90
N ILE A 512 19.97 38.70 29.90
CA ILE A 512 19.99 39.31 31.23
C ILE A 512 21.37 39.13 31.90
N GLN A 513 21.95 37.92 31.85
CA GLN A 513 23.29 37.66 32.38
C GLN A 513 24.36 38.49 31.64
N ALA A 514 24.28 38.58 30.31
CA ALA A 514 25.21 39.39 29.52
C ALA A 514 25.08 40.89 29.85
N TRP A 515 23.85 41.39 29.98
CA TRP A 515 23.59 42.76 30.41
C TRP A 515 24.10 43.03 31.83
N TRP A 516 23.82 42.09 32.78
CA TRP A 516 24.30 42.17 34.17
C TRP A 516 25.81 42.19 34.23
N ARG A 517 26.53 41.24 33.58
CA ARG A 517 28.00 41.20 33.50
C ARG A 517 28.54 42.49 32.90
N GLY A 518 27.96 42.98 31.83
CA GLY A 518 28.36 44.24 31.21
C GLY A 518 28.15 45.44 32.13
N THR A 519 27.07 45.44 32.92
CA THR A 519 26.79 46.49 33.92
C THR A 519 27.76 46.44 35.09
N MET A 520 28.06 45.25 35.61
CA MET A 520 29.04 45.04 36.69
C MET A 520 30.43 45.51 36.25
N VAL A 521 30.86 45.14 35.04
CA VAL A 521 32.14 45.60 34.49
C VAL A 521 32.18 47.12 34.34
N ARG A 522 31.11 47.74 33.79
CA ARG A 522 31.04 49.21 33.62
C ARG A 522 31.02 49.96 34.93
N LYS A 523 30.39 49.41 35.95
CA LYS A 523 30.31 50.01 37.28
C LYS A 523 31.47 49.65 38.20
N GLY A 524 32.38 48.74 37.80
CA GLY A 524 33.54 48.32 38.58
C GLY A 524 33.18 47.57 39.85
N LEU A 525 32.09 46.80 39.88
CA LEU A 525 31.60 46.09 41.04
C LEU A 525 32.04 44.62 41.02
N GLY A 526 32.42 44.08 42.20
CA GLY A 526 32.77 42.67 42.41
C GLY A 526 34.11 42.26 41.73
N ILE A 527 34.23 41.00 41.36
CA ILE A 527 35.43 40.42 40.74
C ILE A 527 35.81 41.06 39.40
N PHE A 528 34.95 41.90 38.83
CA PHE A 528 35.19 42.62 37.57
C PHE A 528 36.01 43.92 37.75
N GLU A 529 36.32 44.31 38.96
CA GLU A 529 37.19 45.47 39.26
C GLU A 529 38.60 45.29 38.70
N GLU A 530 39.13 44.06 38.78
CA GLU A 530 40.43 43.69 38.22
C GLU A 530 40.44 43.77 36.67
N LEU A 531 39.37 43.34 36.02
CA LEU A 531 39.22 43.42 34.57
C LEU A 531 39.15 44.88 34.07
N GLN A 532 38.49 45.77 34.82
CA GLN A 532 38.51 47.21 34.51
C GLN A 532 39.90 47.84 34.70
N ARG A 533 40.63 47.41 35.72
CA ARG A 533 42.01 47.84 35.93
C ARG A 533 42.92 47.40 34.78
N LEU A 534 42.75 46.19 34.27
CA LEU A 534 43.49 45.68 33.12
C LEU A 534 43.12 46.40 31.83
N LEU A 535 41.84 46.72 31.59
CA LEU A 535 41.38 47.49 30.43
C LEU A 535 41.85 48.96 30.47
N LYS A 536 41.95 49.55 31.66
CA LYS A 536 42.53 50.89 31.85
C LYS A 536 44.03 50.90 31.65
N LYS A 537 44.76 49.86 32.04
CA LYS A 537 46.23 49.71 31.81
C LYS A 537 46.54 49.49 30.33
N GLY A 538 45.69 48.83 29.56
CA GLY A 538 45.89 48.65 28.10
C GLY A 538 45.67 49.90 27.27
N LYS A 539 45.09 50.99 27.81
CA LYS A 539 44.93 52.28 27.13
C LYS A 539 46.07 53.29 27.31
N ASN A 540 47.05 52.98 28.18
CA ASN A 540 48.19 53.85 28.49
C ASN A 540 49.52 53.21 28.06
N SER A 541 49.65 52.71 26.87
CA SER A 541 50.95 52.49 26.26
C SER A 541 51.35 53.73 25.43
N PRO A 542 52.60 54.24 25.61
CA PRO A 542 53.02 55.50 25.00
C PRO A 542 53.08 55.39 23.49
N LYS A 543 52.62 56.45 22.85
CA LYS A 543 52.90 56.70 21.45
C LYS A 543 54.39 57.02 21.34
N ASP A 544 55.20 56.13 20.83
CA ASP A 544 56.51 56.47 20.33
C ASP A 544 56.37 56.99 18.88
N LYS A 545 56.84 58.23 18.77
CA LYS A 545 56.97 58.99 17.55
C LYS A 545 58.25 58.59 16.80
N LYS A 546 58.17 58.71 15.52
CA LYS A 546 59.21 58.96 14.51
C LYS A 546 59.93 57.77 13.89
N GLY A 547 59.83 57.78 12.59
CA GLY A 547 60.94 57.70 11.65
C GLY A 547 60.48 57.50 10.21
N GLU A 548 60.59 58.58 9.50
CA GLU A 548 60.49 58.64 8.03
C GLU A 548 61.45 57.67 7.33
N LYS A 549 61.08 57.12 6.22
CA LYS A 549 61.49 57.38 4.83
C LYS A 549 61.43 56.15 3.92
N ASP A 550 60.79 56.42 2.80
CA ASP A 550 61.05 56.01 1.42
C ASP A 550 61.52 54.58 1.07
N ALA A 551 60.80 53.90 0.25
CA ALA A 551 61.02 53.82 -1.20
C ALA A 551 60.21 52.71 -1.88
N LYS A 552 59.49 53.13 -2.82
CA LYS A 552 59.19 52.52 -4.13
C LYS A 552 59.49 51.04 -4.38
N GLY A 553 58.46 50.31 -4.80
CA GLY A 553 58.63 49.05 -5.55
C GLY A 553 57.30 48.45 -5.95
N LYS A 554 56.94 48.65 -7.23
CA LYS A 554 55.75 48.16 -7.92
C LYS A 554 55.74 46.63 -8.10
N PRO A 555 54.67 46.05 -8.59
CA PRO A 555 54.22 44.69 -8.34
C PRO A 555 54.66 43.68 -9.40
N VAL A 556 54.67 42.40 -9.04
CA VAL A 556 54.77 41.34 -10.04
C VAL A 556 53.64 40.32 -9.80
N LYS A 557 52.79 40.25 -10.81
CA LYS A 557 51.90 39.12 -11.10
C LYS A 557 52.71 37.87 -11.48
N LYS A 558 52.23 36.73 -11.13
CA LYS A 558 52.18 35.49 -11.96
C LYS A 558 51.49 34.40 -11.14
N LYS A 559 50.36 33.93 -11.57
CA LYS A 559 49.94 32.90 -12.54
C LYS A 559 50.30 31.46 -12.11
N LYS A 560 49.20 30.73 -11.93
CA LYS A 560 48.86 29.36 -12.33
C LYS A 560 49.92 28.24 -12.22
N ARG A 561 49.62 27.26 -11.43
CA ARG A 561 49.29 25.91 -11.97
C ARG A 561 48.37 25.21 -11.01
#